data_31df84d7e3c6e010358078623154bb32
#
_entry.id   31df84d7e3c6e010358078623154bb32
#
_cell.length_a   1.000
_cell.length_b   1.000
_cell.length_c   1.000
_cell.angle_alpha   90.00
_cell.angle_beta   90.00
_cell.angle_gamma   90.00
#
_symmetry.space_group_name_H-M   'P 1'
#
loop_
_entity.id
_entity.type
_entity.pdbx_description
1 polymer ?
#
loop_
_entity_poly.entity_id
_entity_poly.type
_entity_poly.pdbx_seq_one_letter_code
_entity_poly.pdbx_strand_id
1 'polypeptide(L)'
;MSASNAIVIASAARTPVGSFNGAFASVAAHELGAIAIKEALARAGVDGKEVDEVILGQILTAAQGQNPARQAAMAAGIPQEATAWGLN
;
A
#
# COMPACT_ATOMS: atom_id res chain seq x y z
N MET A 1 -19.10 4.82 26.09
CA MET A 1 -18.17 3.92 26.30
C MET A 1 -17.41 3.65 25.11
N SER A 2 -16.49 3.26 25.23
CA SER A 2 -15.78 3.10 24.03
C SER A 2 -15.09 1.78 23.99
N ALA A 3 -14.98 1.31 22.83
CA ALA A 3 -14.14 0.19 22.57
C ALA A 3 -12.79 0.65 22.09
N SER A 4 -12.29 1.72 22.69
CA SER A 4 -11.12 2.40 22.18
C SER A 4 -9.87 1.55 22.07
N ASN A 5 -9.82 0.43 22.80
CA ASN A 5 -8.67 -0.47 22.72
C ASN A 5 -8.86 -1.61 21.73
N ALA A 6 -9.95 -1.63 20.98
CA ALA A 6 -10.17 -2.66 20.00
C ALA A 6 -9.26 -2.47 18.80
N ILE A 7 -8.70 -3.56 18.31
CA ILE A 7 -7.92 -3.57 17.08
C ILE A 7 -8.82 -4.08 15.98
N VAL A 8 -8.94 -3.32 14.90
CA VAL A 8 -9.90 -3.63 13.86
C VAL A 8 -9.24 -3.59 12.48
N ILE A 9 -9.90 -4.24 11.53
CA ILE A 9 -9.61 -4.06 10.10
C ILE A 9 -10.61 -3.05 9.59
N ALA A 10 -10.13 -1.88 9.17
CA ALA A 10 -11.00 -0.78 8.79
C ALA A 10 -11.51 -0.87 7.36
N SER A 11 -10.73 -1.44 6.46
CA SER A 11 -11.14 -1.62 5.07
C SER A 11 -10.23 -2.58 4.36
N ALA A 12 -10.57 -2.89 3.11
CA ALA A 12 -9.74 -3.70 2.24
C ALA A 12 -9.97 -3.27 0.80
N ALA A 13 -8.94 -3.40 -0.01
CA ALA A 13 -9.01 -3.09 -1.43
C ALA A 13 -7.94 -3.87 -2.17
N ARG A 14 -8.20 -4.16 -3.43
CA ARG A 14 -7.20 -4.76 -4.30
C ARG A 14 -7.39 -4.27 -5.72
N THR A 15 -6.35 -4.39 -6.53
CA THR A 15 -6.47 -4.23 -7.97
C THR A 15 -6.98 -5.54 -8.57
N PRO A 16 -7.45 -5.53 -9.82
CA PRO A 16 -7.67 -6.78 -10.54
C PRO A 16 -6.39 -7.59 -10.60
N VAL A 17 -6.53 -8.89 -10.76
CA VAL A 17 -5.39 -9.79 -10.97
C VAL A 17 -5.16 -9.93 -12.46
N GLY A 18 -3.97 -9.55 -12.92
CA GLY A 18 -3.61 -9.67 -14.32
C GLY A 18 -2.91 -11.00 -14.61
N SER A 19 -2.95 -11.41 -15.86
CA SER A 19 -2.20 -12.58 -16.28
C SER A 19 -0.72 -12.22 -16.49
N PHE A 20 0.12 -13.23 -16.48
CA PHE A 20 1.57 -13.05 -16.70
C PHE A 20 1.79 -12.37 -18.06
N ASN A 21 2.57 -11.30 -18.05
CA ASN A 21 2.81 -10.45 -19.22
C ASN A 21 1.52 -9.92 -19.87
N GLY A 22 0.45 -9.80 -19.09
CA GLY A 22 -0.84 -9.32 -19.57
C GLY A 22 -1.04 -7.84 -19.38
N ALA A 23 -2.24 -7.46 -18.92
CA ALA A 23 -2.67 -6.06 -18.87
C ALA A 23 -1.76 -5.15 -18.03
N PHE A 24 -1.12 -5.70 -17.00
CA PHE A 24 -0.26 -4.93 -16.11
C PHE A 24 1.23 -5.08 -16.42
N ALA A 25 1.59 -5.62 -17.59
CA ALA A 25 2.98 -5.88 -17.92
C ALA A 25 3.88 -4.65 -17.82
N SER A 26 3.34 -3.46 -18.11
CA SER A 26 4.09 -2.22 -18.07
C SER A 26 3.89 -1.42 -16.79
N VAL A 27 3.21 -1.96 -15.81
CA VAL A 27 2.91 -1.27 -14.55
C VAL A 27 3.77 -1.82 -13.45
N ALA A 28 4.53 -0.97 -12.79
CA ALA A 28 5.39 -1.41 -11.70
C ALA A 28 4.54 -1.83 -10.49
N ALA A 29 5.04 -2.79 -9.73
CA ALA A 29 4.31 -3.29 -8.56
C ALA A 29 3.97 -2.19 -7.56
N HIS A 30 4.90 -1.25 -7.33
CA HIS A 30 4.63 -0.16 -6.38
C HIS A 30 3.52 0.77 -6.86
N GLU A 31 3.31 0.88 -8.17
CA GLU A 31 2.20 1.67 -8.70
C GLU A 31 0.86 0.99 -8.39
N LEU A 32 0.80 -0.32 -8.55
CA LEU A 32 -0.38 -1.09 -8.15
C LEU A 32 -0.62 -0.98 -6.64
N GLY A 33 0.46 -1.06 -5.88
CA GLY A 33 0.39 -0.90 -4.43
C GLY A 33 -0.16 0.46 -4.02
N ALA A 34 0.28 1.52 -4.69
CA ALA A 34 -0.19 2.87 -4.40
C ALA A 34 -1.69 3.00 -4.64
N ILE A 35 -2.19 2.41 -5.73
CA ILE A 35 -3.62 2.44 -6.05
C ILE A 35 -4.42 1.73 -4.97
N ALA A 36 -3.96 0.55 -4.56
CA ALA A 36 -4.65 -0.22 -3.52
C ALA A 36 -4.66 0.53 -2.18
N ILE A 37 -3.55 1.15 -1.82
CA ILE A 37 -3.45 1.94 -0.58
C ILE A 37 -4.43 3.12 -0.62
N LYS A 38 -4.43 3.86 -1.71
CA LYS A 38 -5.34 5.02 -1.85
C LYS A 38 -6.80 4.59 -1.68
N GLU A 39 -7.18 3.50 -2.32
CA GLU A 39 -8.56 3.05 -2.25
C GLU A 39 -8.91 2.54 -0.85
N ALA A 40 -7.99 1.82 -0.21
CA ALA A 40 -8.22 1.35 1.16
C ALA A 40 -8.43 2.52 2.12
N LEU A 41 -7.63 3.56 1.99
CA LEU A 41 -7.78 4.76 2.82
C LEU A 41 -9.13 5.44 2.55
N ALA A 42 -9.51 5.57 1.29
CA ALA A 42 -10.76 6.19 0.93
C ALA A 42 -11.96 5.43 1.50
N ARG A 43 -11.93 4.11 1.40
CA ARG A 43 -13.01 3.27 1.93
C ARG A 43 -13.09 3.32 3.44
N ALA A 44 -11.96 3.46 4.11
CA ALA A 44 -11.91 3.56 5.57
C ALA A 44 -12.27 4.96 6.08
N GLY A 45 -12.26 5.96 5.20
CA GLY A 45 -12.43 7.34 5.62
C GLY A 45 -11.24 7.85 6.42
N VAL A 46 -10.04 7.32 6.16
CA VAL A 46 -8.82 7.67 6.88
C VAL A 46 -7.95 8.54 5.98
N ASP A 47 -7.50 9.66 6.52
CA ASP A 47 -6.54 10.52 5.82
C ASP A 47 -5.16 9.87 5.87
N GLY A 48 -4.41 9.98 4.78
CA GLY A 48 -3.06 9.44 4.74
C GLY A 48 -2.17 9.95 5.87
N LYS A 49 -2.40 11.16 6.36
CA LYS A 49 -1.64 11.73 7.48
C LYS A 49 -1.79 10.94 8.78
N GLU A 50 -2.84 10.15 8.89
CA GLU A 50 -3.11 9.35 10.09
C GLU A 50 -2.41 8.00 10.07
N VAL A 51 -1.74 7.66 8.97
CA VAL A 51 -1.07 6.38 8.83
C VAL A 51 0.31 6.46 9.48
N ASP A 52 0.59 5.55 10.37
CA ASP A 52 1.88 5.49 11.07
C ASP A 52 2.87 4.57 10.39
N GLU A 53 2.39 3.52 9.73
CA GLU A 53 3.27 2.53 9.14
C GLU A 53 2.63 1.86 7.94
N VAL A 54 3.46 1.59 6.93
CA VAL A 54 3.06 0.84 5.74
C VAL A 54 3.93 -0.41 5.65
N ILE A 55 3.29 -1.56 5.54
CA ILE A 55 3.98 -2.85 5.41
C ILE A 55 3.47 -3.52 4.14
N LEU A 56 4.36 -3.78 3.20
CA LEU A 56 3.97 -4.41 1.93
C LEU A 56 4.80 -5.66 1.68
N GLY A 57 4.14 -6.67 1.17
CA GLY A 57 4.81 -7.88 0.74
C GLY A 57 5.18 -7.81 -0.73
N GLN A 58 6.37 -8.25 -1.07
CA GLN A 58 6.79 -8.36 -2.47
C GLN A 58 7.92 -9.37 -2.54
N ILE A 59 7.70 -10.41 -3.32
CA ILE A 59 8.68 -11.50 -3.41
C ILE A 59 9.87 -11.09 -4.28
N LEU A 60 9.59 -10.55 -5.47
CA LEU A 60 10.63 -10.23 -6.45
C LEU A 60 10.87 -8.73 -6.47
N THR A 61 11.96 -8.31 -5.85
CA THR A 61 12.28 -6.89 -5.69
C THR A 61 13.40 -6.40 -6.61
N ALA A 62 14.03 -7.30 -7.36
CA ALA A 62 15.14 -6.92 -8.24
C ALA A 62 14.67 -5.89 -9.27
N ALA A 63 15.49 -4.88 -9.50
CA ALA A 63 15.22 -3.81 -10.47
C ALA A 63 13.96 -2.99 -10.17
N GLN A 64 13.46 -3.04 -8.93
CA GLN A 64 12.28 -2.28 -8.54
C GLN A 64 12.61 -0.96 -7.84
N GLY A 65 13.88 -0.62 -7.78
CA GLY A 65 14.33 0.56 -7.08
C GLY A 65 14.46 0.30 -5.59
N GLN A 66 14.68 1.36 -4.86
CA GLN A 66 14.93 1.27 -3.43
C GLN A 66 13.61 1.26 -2.68
N ASN A 67 13.44 0.29 -1.80
CA ASN A 67 12.28 0.18 -0.90
C ASN A 67 10.93 0.40 -1.63
N PRO A 68 10.45 -0.58 -2.41
CA PRO A 68 9.19 -0.43 -3.12
C PRO A 68 8.00 -0.09 -2.22
N ALA A 69 8.00 -0.57 -0.97
CA ALA A 69 6.95 -0.21 -0.02
C ALA A 69 6.93 1.30 0.22
N ARG A 70 8.09 1.91 0.36
CA ARG A 70 8.18 3.36 0.52
C ARG A 70 7.74 4.09 -0.74
N GLN A 71 8.12 3.59 -1.91
CA GLN A 71 7.68 4.18 -3.16
C GLN A 71 6.16 4.19 -3.27
N ALA A 72 5.52 3.07 -2.92
CA ALA A 72 4.07 2.97 -2.94
C ALA A 72 3.44 3.91 -1.92
N ALA A 73 4.01 3.97 -0.71
CA ALA A 73 3.50 4.84 0.35
C ALA A 73 3.55 6.32 -0.07
N MET A 74 4.68 6.75 -0.62
CA MET A 74 4.81 8.14 -1.05
C MET A 74 3.85 8.47 -2.18
N ALA A 75 3.72 7.57 -3.16
CA ALA A 75 2.81 7.76 -4.28
C ALA A 75 1.35 7.78 -3.83
N ALA A 76 1.03 7.10 -2.75
CA ALA A 76 -0.33 7.05 -2.21
C ALA A 76 -0.67 8.26 -1.32
N GLY A 77 0.29 9.13 -1.04
CA GLY A 77 0.05 10.31 -0.22
C GLY A 77 0.27 10.10 1.27
N ILE A 78 0.93 9.01 1.65
CA ILE A 78 1.32 8.79 3.05
C ILE A 78 2.46 9.76 3.38
N PRO A 79 2.45 10.40 4.55
CA PRO A 79 3.48 11.39 4.87
C PRO A 79 4.85 10.73 5.05
N GLN A 80 5.88 11.52 4.82
CA GLN A 80 7.25 11.01 4.91
C GLN A 80 7.65 10.58 6.32
N GLU A 81 6.93 11.04 7.33
CA GLU A 81 7.17 10.66 8.72
C GLU A 81 6.74 9.22 9.02
N ALA A 82 5.83 8.68 8.24
CA ALA A 82 5.41 7.30 8.42
C ALA A 82 6.52 6.35 8.01
N THR A 83 6.65 5.25 8.72
CA THR A 83 7.62 4.23 8.33
C THR A 83 7.03 3.32 7.25
N ALA A 84 7.89 2.84 6.36
CA ALA A 84 7.46 1.93 5.31
C ALA A 84 8.54 0.88 5.09
N TRP A 85 8.13 -0.38 5.08
CA TRP A 85 9.08 -1.48 4.85
C TRP A 85 8.38 -2.63 4.16
N GLY A 86 9.18 -3.40 3.46
CA GLY A 86 8.68 -4.52 2.68
C GLY A 86 9.24 -5.83 3.20
N LEU A 87 8.55 -6.91 2.88
CA LEU A 87 9.02 -8.24 3.20
C LEU A 87 8.60 -9.20 2.10
N ASN A 88 9.37 -10.26 1.97
CA ASN A 88 9.05 -11.30 1.03
C ASN A 88 8.62 -12.58 1.75
#